data_0088fa29a2ce895b44b83bea67dec62f
#
_entry.id   0088fa29a2ce895b44b83bea67dec62f
#
_cell.length_a   1.000
_cell.length_b   1.000
_cell.length_c   1.000
_cell.angle_alpha   90.00
_cell.angle_beta   90.00
_cell.angle_gamma   90.00
#
_symmetry.space_group_name_H-M   'P 1'
#
loop_
_entity.id
_entity.type
_entity.pdbx_description
1 polymer ?
#
loop_
_entity_poly.entity_id
_entity_poly.type
_entity_poly.pdbx_seq_one_letter_code
_entity_poly.pdbx_strand_id
1 'polypeptide(L)'
;MLELKTHRLAIPIVLFAGLLWSFGPLVVRYMDNPNQVPWQYIFGRGLTIFILLNLYLYFEEGFNFYKNYKKVGKSGLLGGCGLGVAMISFIYSITNTTAAITLLCLAAMPFFTALLAFLFLKERISLNVWISIIVATIGIIIMALGNTEKSSIIGFIFGITSSIGFSVFSVTLRWRKETPKFTTVAIAGLFCFVVATFMILIKNQPFFATSFNSSMFSLHGTLVCLGLILYSIGSKAIPAAELTLLSLTEVIGGIFWVWLPLFGINEIPSTNTIVGGFFLFVSITYYSLIMRWNKRYIALN
;
A
#
# COMPACT_ATOMS: atom_id res chain seq x y z
N MET A 1 -17.77 -5.85 23.49
CA MET A 1 -16.44 -6.37 23.86
C MET A 1 -15.51 -6.61 22.67
N LEU A 2 -16.00 -7.16 21.55
CA LEU A 2 -15.21 -7.32 20.31
C LEU A 2 -14.77 -5.99 19.68
N GLU A 3 -15.63 -4.97 19.62
CA GLU A 3 -15.29 -3.65 19.06
C GLU A 3 -14.18 -2.92 19.83
N LEU A 4 -14.18 -3.01 21.17
CA LEU A 4 -13.13 -2.42 22.01
C LEU A 4 -11.76 -3.11 21.84
N LYS A 5 -11.75 -4.45 21.62
CA LYS A 5 -10.52 -5.20 21.30
C LYS A 5 -10.01 -4.83 19.92
N THR A 6 -10.88 -4.69 18.92
CA THR A 6 -10.52 -4.29 17.54
C THR A 6 -9.88 -2.90 17.52
N HIS A 7 -10.36 -1.97 18.33
CA HIS A 7 -9.81 -0.61 18.43
C HIS A 7 -8.39 -0.57 19.03
N ARG A 8 -8.10 -1.43 20.03
CA ARG A 8 -6.77 -1.49 20.65
C ARG A 8 -5.72 -2.13 19.75
N LEU A 9 -6.12 -3.06 18.90
CA LEU A 9 -5.23 -3.80 18.00
C LEU A 9 -5.11 -3.15 16.61
N ALA A 10 -5.93 -2.15 16.30
CA ALA A 10 -5.95 -1.56 14.96
C ALA A 10 -4.59 -0.96 14.53
N ILE A 11 -3.91 -0.23 15.44
CA ILE A 11 -2.59 0.33 15.14
C ILE A 11 -1.55 -0.77 14.88
N PRO A 12 -1.34 -1.76 15.78
CA PRO A 12 -0.43 -2.88 15.51
C PRO A 12 -0.75 -3.64 14.22
N ILE A 13 -2.03 -3.85 13.92
CA ILE A 13 -2.47 -4.54 12.70
C ILE A 13 -2.05 -3.77 11.44
N VAL A 14 -2.22 -2.45 11.42
CA VAL A 14 -1.84 -1.61 10.27
C VAL A 14 -0.32 -1.49 10.14
N LEU A 15 0.41 -1.37 11.25
CA LEU A 15 1.87 -1.41 11.24
C LEU A 15 2.39 -2.74 10.66
N PHE A 16 1.76 -3.85 11.03
CA PHE A 16 2.12 -5.17 10.51
C PHE A 16 1.75 -5.32 9.03
N ALA A 17 0.64 -4.70 8.57
CA ALA A 17 0.33 -4.63 7.15
C ALA A 17 1.44 -3.92 6.35
N GLY A 18 1.92 -2.77 6.84
CA GLY A 18 3.05 -2.05 6.24
C GLY A 18 4.33 -2.88 6.24
N LEU A 19 4.58 -3.65 7.31
CA LEU A 19 5.71 -4.58 7.36
C LEU A 19 5.62 -5.68 6.30
N LEU A 20 4.44 -6.25 6.06
CA LEU A 20 4.26 -7.23 4.97
C LEU A 20 4.52 -6.62 3.60
N TRP A 21 4.07 -5.39 3.36
CA TRP A 21 4.30 -4.69 2.09
C TRP A 21 5.77 -4.30 1.90
N SER A 22 6.49 -4.07 2.98
CA SER A 22 7.91 -3.70 2.92
C SER A 22 8.81 -4.74 2.26
N PHE A 23 8.36 -5.99 2.16
CA PHE A 23 9.07 -7.03 1.40
C PHE A 23 8.93 -6.88 -0.13
N GLY A 24 8.04 -6.00 -0.61
CA GLY A 24 7.83 -5.78 -2.04
C GLY A 24 9.10 -5.41 -2.82
N PRO A 25 9.85 -4.38 -2.40
CA PRO A 25 11.13 -4.02 -3.05
C PRO A 25 12.12 -5.19 -3.09
N LEU A 26 12.22 -5.95 -2.01
CA LEU A 26 13.08 -7.14 -1.93
C LEU A 26 12.70 -8.18 -2.99
N VAL A 27 11.41 -8.51 -3.11
CA VAL A 27 10.92 -9.46 -4.10
C VAL A 27 11.22 -8.98 -5.51
N VAL A 28 11.03 -7.69 -5.81
CA VAL A 28 11.34 -7.12 -7.13
C VAL A 28 12.82 -7.25 -7.47
N ARG A 29 13.71 -7.04 -6.49
CA ARG A 29 15.17 -7.15 -6.71
C ARG A 29 15.66 -8.58 -6.95
N TYR A 30 14.91 -9.58 -6.49
CA TYR A 30 15.21 -10.99 -6.77
C TYR A 30 14.79 -11.44 -8.16
N MET A 31 13.90 -10.72 -8.84
CA MET A 31 13.41 -11.14 -10.16
C MET A 31 14.42 -10.88 -11.26
N ASP A 32 14.45 -11.79 -12.24
CA ASP A 32 15.23 -11.64 -13.46
C ASP A 32 14.59 -10.57 -14.36
N ASN A 33 15.31 -9.46 -14.62
CA ASN A 33 14.91 -8.39 -15.52
C ASN A 33 13.44 -7.93 -15.34
N PRO A 34 13.03 -7.49 -14.13
CA PRO A 34 11.64 -7.17 -13.83
C PRO A 34 11.05 -6.06 -14.71
N ASN A 35 11.89 -5.18 -15.27
CA ASN A 35 11.52 -4.10 -16.20
C ASN A 35 11.08 -4.60 -17.59
N GLN A 36 11.42 -5.83 -17.96
CA GLN A 36 11.04 -6.43 -19.24
C GLN A 36 9.67 -7.13 -19.17
N VAL A 37 9.20 -7.47 -17.98
CA VAL A 37 7.98 -8.26 -17.74
C VAL A 37 6.96 -7.56 -16.84
N PRO A 38 6.74 -6.23 -16.92
CA PRO A 38 5.87 -5.53 -15.97
C PRO A 38 4.41 -5.97 -16.10
N TRP A 39 3.92 -6.28 -17.29
CA TRP A 39 2.54 -6.72 -17.50
C TRP A 39 2.30 -8.12 -16.99
N GLN A 40 3.23 -9.05 -17.21
CA GLN A 40 3.18 -10.40 -16.64
C GLN A 40 3.19 -10.35 -15.10
N TYR A 41 3.98 -9.43 -14.54
CA TYR A 41 4.04 -9.22 -13.11
C TYR A 41 2.70 -8.72 -12.57
N ILE A 42 2.11 -7.68 -13.19
CA ILE A 42 0.81 -7.14 -12.79
C ILE A 42 -0.28 -8.21 -12.94
N PHE A 43 -0.24 -9.00 -14.02
CA PHE A 43 -1.13 -10.13 -14.27
C PHE A 43 -1.05 -11.17 -13.14
N GLY A 44 0.13 -11.73 -12.87
CA GLY A 44 0.32 -12.78 -11.87
C GLY A 44 -0.02 -12.30 -10.46
N ARG A 45 0.44 -11.10 -10.07
CA ARG A 45 0.15 -10.50 -8.77
C ARG A 45 -1.34 -10.19 -8.61
N GLY A 46 -1.97 -9.60 -9.63
CA GLY A 46 -3.40 -9.29 -9.60
C GLY A 46 -4.27 -10.54 -9.50
N LEU A 47 -3.95 -11.57 -10.28
CA LEU A 47 -4.62 -12.87 -10.23
C LEU A 47 -4.49 -13.53 -8.86
N THR A 48 -3.29 -13.53 -8.28
CA THR A 48 -3.05 -14.09 -6.95
C THR A 48 -3.90 -13.39 -5.89
N ILE A 49 -3.93 -12.05 -5.88
CA ILE A 49 -4.75 -11.29 -4.93
C ILE A 49 -6.24 -11.60 -5.13
N PHE A 50 -6.71 -11.64 -6.37
CA PHE A 50 -8.10 -11.95 -6.68
C PHE A 50 -8.49 -13.34 -6.20
N ILE A 51 -7.69 -14.36 -6.48
CA ILE A 51 -7.96 -15.74 -6.06
C ILE A 51 -7.95 -15.86 -4.53
N LEU A 52 -6.89 -15.37 -3.87
CA LEU A 52 -6.76 -15.50 -2.42
C LEU A 52 -7.89 -14.81 -1.65
N LEU A 53 -8.31 -13.63 -2.09
CA LEU A 53 -9.44 -12.93 -1.46
C LEU A 53 -10.78 -13.61 -1.68
N ASN A 54 -11.03 -14.12 -2.89
CA ASN A 54 -12.25 -14.87 -3.13
C ASN A 54 -12.26 -16.18 -2.34
N LEU A 55 -11.11 -16.84 -2.21
CA LEU A 55 -10.98 -18.04 -1.39
C LEU A 55 -11.22 -17.73 0.10
N TYR A 56 -10.64 -16.63 0.61
CA TYR A 56 -10.89 -16.14 1.96
C TYR A 56 -12.38 -15.84 2.20
N LEU A 57 -13.03 -15.12 1.29
CA LEU A 57 -14.47 -14.81 1.38
C LEU A 57 -15.33 -16.07 1.29
N TYR A 58 -14.93 -17.05 0.48
CA TYR A 58 -15.61 -18.33 0.40
C TYR A 58 -15.55 -19.11 1.71
N PHE A 59 -14.39 -19.12 2.39
CA PHE A 59 -14.26 -19.78 3.72
C PHE A 59 -15.02 -19.05 4.82
N GLU A 60 -15.18 -17.72 4.73
CA GLU A 60 -15.92 -16.93 5.71
C GLU A 60 -17.44 -17.02 5.52
N GLU A 61 -17.94 -16.95 4.28
CA GLU A 61 -19.35 -16.74 3.96
C GLU A 61 -19.97 -17.89 3.12
N GLY A 62 -19.19 -18.90 2.78
CA GLY A 62 -19.60 -19.98 1.88
C GLY A 62 -19.93 -19.45 0.47
N PHE A 63 -20.80 -20.15 -0.23
CA PHE A 63 -21.21 -19.75 -1.59
C PHE A 63 -21.89 -18.38 -1.68
N ASN A 64 -22.33 -17.79 -0.57
CA ASN A 64 -23.01 -16.50 -0.59
C ASN A 64 -22.08 -15.29 -0.81
N PHE A 65 -20.76 -15.47 -0.78
CA PHE A 65 -19.76 -14.39 -0.92
C PHE A 65 -19.93 -13.58 -2.21
N TYR A 66 -20.39 -14.19 -3.31
CA TYR A 66 -20.63 -13.49 -4.59
C TYR A 66 -21.67 -12.37 -4.47
N LYS A 67 -22.59 -12.45 -3.48
CA LYS A 67 -23.58 -11.40 -3.21
C LYS A 67 -22.93 -10.09 -2.77
N ASN A 68 -21.73 -10.15 -2.22
CA ASN A 68 -20.96 -8.97 -1.82
C ASN A 68 -20.55 -8.10 -3.02
N TYR A 69 -20.32 -8.72 -4.20
CA TYR A 69 -20.04 -7.96 -5.42
C TYR A 69 -21.22 -7.08 -5.86
N LYS A 70 -22.45 -7.50 -5.59
CA LYS A 70 -23.64 -6.67 -5.84
C LYS A 70 -23.80 -5.53 -4.82
N LYS A 71 -23.26 -5.71 -3.61
CA LYS A 71 -23.32 -4.72 -2.50
C LYS A 71 -22.20 -3.69 -2.56
N VAL A 72 -21.17 -3.92 -3.36
CA VAL A 72 -19.96 -3.05 -3.45
C VAL A 72 -20.32 -1.58 -3.71
N GLY A 73 -21.28 -1.33 -4.60
CA GLY A 73 -21.73 0.02 -4.92
C GLY A 73 -20.62 0.91 -5.51
N LYS A 74 -20.91 2.21 -5.64
CA LYS A 74 -19.96 3.16 -6.23
C LYS A 74 -18.68 3.33 -5.40
N SER A 75 -18.77 3.28 -4.06
CA SER A 75 -17.60 3.45 -3.19
C SER A 75 -16.61 2.30 -3.34
N GLY A 76 -17.07 1.04 -3.33
CA GLY A 76 -16.19 -0.10 -3.49
C GLY A 76 -15.63 -0.23 -4.91
N LEU A 77 -16.42 0.12 -5.94
CA LEU A 77 -15.91 0.14 -7.31
C LEU A 77 -14.81 1.20 -7.47
N LEU A 78 -15.06 2.44 -7.01
CA LEU A 78 -14.06 3.51 -7.07
C LEU A 78 -12.80 3.15 -6.24
N GLY A 79 -12.99 2.58 -5.07
CA GLY A 79 -11.87 2.12 -4.22
C GLY A 79 -11.08 0.99 -4.86
N GLY A 80 -11.76 -0.01 -5.44
CA GLY A 80 -11.13 -1.12 -6.14
C GLY A 80 -10.34 -0.67 -7.37
N CYS A 81 -10.94 0.18 -8.21
CA CYS A 81 -10.24 0.76 -9.37
C CYS A 81 -9.07 1.66 -8.93
N GLY A 82 -9.26 2.51 -7.90
CA GLY A 82 -8.20 3.35 -7.37
C GLY A 82 -7.01 2.53 -6.86
N LEU A 83 -7.27 1.48 -6.08
CA LEU A 83 -6.24 0.54 -5.64
C LEU A 83 -5.60 -0.20 -6.83
N GLY A 84 -6.38 -0.61 -7.83
CA GLY A 84 -5.87 -1.25 -9.03
C GLY A 84 -4.91 -0.34 -9.80
N VAL A 85 -5.27 0.93 -10.01
CA VAL A 85 -4.37 1.94 -10.58
C VAL A 85 -3.12 2.11 -9.73
N ALA A 86 -3.25 2.19 -8.40
CA ALA A 86 -2.11 2.27 -7.51
C ALA A 86 -1.15 1.08 -7.68
N MET A 87 -1.70 -0.13 -7.75
CA MET A 87 -0.92 -1.36 -7.88
C MET A 87 -0.18 -1.46 -9.22
N ILE A 88 -0.81 -1.06 -10.32
CA ILE A 88 -0.19 -1.00 -11.65
C ILE A 88 0.93 0.05 -11.63
N SER A 89 0.63 1.24 -11.15
CA SER A 89 1.57 2.36 -11.11
C SER A 89 2.77 2.08 -10.20
N PHE A 90 2.57 1.38 -9.08
CA PHE A 90 3.67 0.95 -8.22
C PHE A 90 4.69 0.07 -8.96
N ILE A 91 4.20 -0.94 -9.71
CA ILE A 91 5.10 -1.81 -10.48
C ILE A 91 5.86 -1.02 -11.54
N TYR A 92 5.18 -0.14 -12.27
CA TYR A 92 5.84 0.72 -13.25
C TYR A 92 6.84 1.68 -12.61
N SER A 93 6.56 2.21 -11.43
CA SER A 93 7.50 3.05 -10.70
C SER A 93 8.75 2.25 -10.31
N ILE A 94 8.59 1.15 -9.57
CA ILE A 94 9.72 0.41 -8.99
C ILE A 94 10.59 -0.32 -10.03
N THR A 95 10.03 -0.60 -11.21
CA THR A 95 10.79 -1.19 -12.33
C THR A 95 11.49 -0.14 -13.20
N ASN A 96 11.09 1.14 -13.14
CA ASN A 96 11.67 2.22 -13.94
C ASN A 96 12.49 3.22 -13.12
N THR A 97 12.58 3.07 -11.81
CA THR A 97 13.39 3.91 -10.92
C THR A 97 13.93 3.10 -9.74
N THR A 98 14.59 3.75 -8.79
CA THR A 98 15.09 3.08 -7.59
C THR A 98 13.97 2.74 -6.61
N ALA A 99 14.18 1.74 -5.76
CA ALA A 99 13.24 1.41 -4.69
C ALA A 99 13.01 2.63 -3.78
N ALA A 100 14.07 3.37 -3.46
CA ALA A 100 14.01 4.57 -2.64
C ALA A 100 13.07 5.64 -3.23
N ILE A 101 13.14 5.93 -4.54
CA ILE A 101 12.27 6.94 -5.20
C ILE A 101 10.82 6.48 -5.23
N THR A 102 10.57 5.21 -5.55
CA THR A 102 9.21 4.66 -5.53
C THR A 102 8.60 4.78 -4.14
N LEU A 103 9.32 4.33 -3.11
CA LEU A 103 8.88 4.39 -1.72
C LEU A 103 8.72 5.84 -1.23
N LEU A 104 9.59 6.74 -1.70
CA LEU A 104 9.47 8.17 -1.47
C LEU A 104 8.14 8.73 -1.99
N CYS A 105 7.76 8.38 -3.22
CA CYS A 105 6.47 8.80 -3.78
C CYS A 105 5.30 8.25 -2.95
N LEU A 106 5.38 7.00 -2.48
CA LEU A 106 4.35 6.40 -1.61
C LEU A 106 4.24 7.12 -0.27
N ALA A 107 5.33 7.67 0.23
CA ALA A 107 5.30 8.41 1.49
C ALA A 107 4.50 9.74 1.41
N ALA A 108 4.10 10.19 0.21
CA ALA A 108 3.13 11.27 0.01
C ALA A 108 1.66 10.83 0.23
N MET A 109 1.37 9.54 0.38
CA MET A 109 0.01 9.03 0.59
C MET A 109 -0.76 9.70 1.74
N PRO A 110 -0.18 9.92 2.94
CA PRO A 110 -0.92 10.56 4.03
C PRO A 110 -1.40 11.97 3.67
N PHE A 111 -0.61 12.73 2.92
CA PHE A 111 -0.97 14.06 2.46
C PHE A 111 -2.18 14.02 1.50
N PHE A 112 -2.10 13.19 0.45
CA PHE A 112 -3.22 13.04 -0.48
C PHE A 112 -4.45 12.47 0.20
N THR A 113 -4.30 11.51 1.10
CA THR A 113 -5.41 10.92 1.84
C THR A 113 -6.05 11.94 2.78
N ALA A 114 -5.26 12.77 3.48
CA ALA A 114 -5.76 13.84 4.33
C ALA A 114 -6.60 14.84 3.53
N LEU A 115 -6.08 15.27 2.37
CA LEU A 115 -6.79 16.19 1.48
C LEU A 115 -8.12 15.59 0.98
N LEU A 116 -8.09 14.36 0.49
CA LEU A 116 -9.29 13.67 -0.01
C LEU A 116 -10.30 13.39 1.13
N ALA A 117 -9.84 12.96 2.30
CA ALA A 117 -10.72 12.74 3.47
C ALA A 117 -11.38 14.03 3.94
N PHE A 118 -10.66 15.15 3.96
CA PHE A 118 -11.22 16.45 4.27
C PHE A 118 -12.30 16.86 3.25
N LEU A 119 -12.02 16.74 1.95
CA LEU A 119 -12.93 17.16 0.88
C LEU A 119 -14.18 16.27 0.78
N PHE A 120 -14.02 14.94 0.84
CA PHE A 120 -15.10 14.00 0.55
C PHE A 120 -15.78 13.43 1.80
N LEU A 121 -15.05 13.21 2.89
CA LEU A 121 -15.59 12.66 4.13
C LEU A 121 -15.88 13.73 5.17
N LYS A 122 -15.41 14.98 4.96
CA LYS A 122 -15.43 16.06 5.94
C LYS A 122 -14.78 15.67 7.28
N GLU A 123 -13.81 14.75 7.24
CA GLU A 123 -13.05 14.35 8.41
C GLU A 123 -12.17 15.52 8.88
N ARG A 124 -12.32 15.90 10.16
CA ARG A 124 -11.43 16.90 10.77
C ARG A 124 -10.12 16.23 11.15
N ILE A 125 -9.03 16.72 10.57
CA ILE A 125 -7.69 16.21 10.87
C ILE A 125 -7.17 16.93 12.09
N SER A 126 -6.79 16.19 13.14
CA SER A 126 -6.23 16.78 14.35
C SER A 126 -4.88 17.42 14.08
N LEU A 127 -4.51 18.41 14.91
CA LEU A 127 -3.21 19.09 14.80
C LEU A 127 -2.04 18.08 14.90
N ASN A 128 -2.15 17.08 15.76
CA ASN A 128 -1.12 16.06 15.93
C ASN A 128 -0.91 15.23 14.66
N VAL A 129 -1.98 14.92 13.92
CA VAL A 129 -1.88 14.23 12.62
C VAL A 129 -1.22 15.15 11.59
N TRP A 130 -1.55 16.44 11.55
CA TRP A 130 -0.88 17.40 10.68
C TRP A 130 0.61 17.52 10.98
N ILE A 131 0.99 17.61 12.25
CA ILE A 131 2.40 17.63 12.66
C ILE A 131 3.10 16.36 12.16
N SER A 132 2.51 15.18 12.35
CA SER A 132 3.06 13.91 11.87
C SER A 132 3.24 13.91 10.35
N ILE A 133 2.23 14.37 9.59
CA ILE A 133 2.30 14.44 8.12
C ILE A 133 3.41 15.40 7.68
N ILE A 134 3.55 16.56 8.33
CA ILE A 134 4.59 17.54 8.01
C ILE A 134 5.98 16.95 8.28
N VAL A 135 6.18 16.32 9.45
CA VAL A 135 7.46 15.68 9.80
C VAL A 135 7.80 14.56 8.81
N ALA A 136 6.81 13.73 8.44
CA ALA A 136 6.98 12.71 7.40
C ALA A 136 7.37 13.34 6.05
N THR A 137 6.68 14.43 5.65
CA THR A 137 6.95 15.14 4.38
C THR A 137 8.36 15.73 4.35
N ILE A 138 8.85 16.29 5.47
CA ILE A 138 10.24 16.76 5.58
C ILE A 138 11.20 15.60 5.36
N GLY A 139 10.97 14.45 6.00
CA GLY A 139 11.78 13.24 5.78
C GLY A 139 11.81 12.82 4.30
N ILE A 140 10.67 12.85 3.63
CA ILE A 140 10.52 12.56 2.20
C ILE A 140 11.38 13.51 1.34
N ILE A 141 11.29 14.81 1.59
CA ILE A 141 12.05 15.82 0.85
C ILE A 141 13.55 15.57 1.02
N ILE A 142 14.02 15.30 2.25
CA ILE A 142 15.41 14.97 2.53
C ILE A 142 15.87 13.74 1.73
N MET A 143 15.06 12.68 1.71
CA MET A 143 15.36 11.46 0.93
C MET A 143 15.44 11.76 -0.57
N ALA A 144 14.53 12.60 -1.09
CA ALA A 144 14.50 12.98 -2.51
C ALA A 144 15.78 13.68 -2.94
N LEU A 145 16.28 14.60 -2.13
CA LEU A 145 17.50 15.37 -2.41
C LEU A 145 18.77 14.50 -2.52
N GLY A 146 18.75 13.28 -1.97
CA GLY A 146 19.91 12.37 -2.01
C GLY A 146 19.92 11.38 -3.18
N ASN A 147 18.88 11.33 -4.01
CA ASN A 147 18.69 10.26 -5.01
C ASN A 147 18.64 10.79 -6.46
N THR A 148 19.56 11.68 -6.84
CA THR A 148 19.51 12.40 -8.12
C THR A 148 20.04 11.62 -9.34
N GLU A 149 20.81 10.55 -9.17
CA GLU A 149 21.61 9.97 -10.27
C GLU A 149 20.90 8.93 -11.17
N LYS A 150 19.73 8.40 -10.80
CA LYS A 150 19.03 7.36 -11.61
C LYS A 150 17.51 7.54 -11.65
N SER A 151 16.99 8.76 -11.52
CA SER A 151 15.56 8.99 -11.49
C SER A 151 14.96 9.12 -12.90
N SER A 152 14.16 8.14 -13.29
CA SER A 152 13.28 8.29 -14.44
C SER A 152 12.07 9.16 -14.05
N ILE A 153 11.83 10.23 -14.80
CA ILE A 153 10.62 11.07 -14.65
C ILE A 153 9.35 10.21 -14.75
N ILE A 154 9.37 9.23 -15.64
CA ILE A 154 8.26 8.27 -15.80
C ILE A 154 8.04 7.48 -14.52
N GLY A 155 9.11 6.95 -13.91
CA GLY A 155 9.02 6.23 -12.63
C GLY A 155 8.46 7.11 -11.51
N PHE A 156 8.85 8.39 -11.45
CA PHE A 156 8.32 9.35 -10.48
C PHE A 156 6.82 9.63 -10.69
N ILE A 157 6.39 9.88 -11.93
CA ILE A 157 4.97 10.11 -12.26
C ILE A 157 4.13 8.89 -11.84
N PHE A 158 4.58 7.68 -12.16
CA PHE A 158 3.90 6.46 -11.73
C PHE A 158 3.89 6.31 -10.20
N GLY A 159 4.96 6.68 -9.51
CA GLY A 159 5.01 6.66 -8.05
C GLY A 159 3.97 7.59 -7.41
N ILE A 160 3.85 8.82 -7.90
CA ILE A 160 2.81 9.78 -7.45
C ILE A 160 1.40 9.27 -7.81
N THR A 161 1.21 8.71 -9.00
CA THR A 161 -0.08 8.11 -9.40
C THR A 161 -0.47 6.97 -8.48
N SER A 162 0.50 6.13 -8.07
CA SER A 162 0.30 5.08 -7.09
C SER A 162 -0.19 5.63 -5.75
N SER A 163 0.45 6.69 -5.25
CA SER A 163 0.07 7.36 -3.99
C SER A 163 -1.35 7.90 -4.02
N ILE A 164 -1.74 8.57 -5.12
CA ILE A 164 -3.09 9.11 -5.29
C ILE A 164 -4.12 7.97 -5.36
N GLY A 165 -3.85 6.93 -6.15
CA GLY A 165 -4.75 5.79 -6.29
C GLY A 165 -4.97 5.06 -4.96
N PHE A 166 -3.92 4.86 -4.17
CA PHE A 166 -4.02 4.26 -2.84
C PHE A 166 -4.76 5.18 -1.85
N SER A 167 -4.58 6.49 -1.96
CA SER A 167 -5.32 7.47 -1.15
C SER A 167 -6.82 7.44 -1.45
N VAL A 168 -7.21 7.33 -2.73
CA VAL A 168 -8.60 7.11 -3.13
C VAL A 168 -9.16 5.84 -2.49
N PHE A 169 -8.44 4.71 -2.58
CA PHE A 169 -8.84 3.47 -1.92
C PHE A 169 -9.05 3.66 -0.42
N SER A 170 -8.10 4.27 0.28
CA SER A 170 -8.14 4.48 1.73
C SER A 170 -9.35 5.33 2.16
N VAL A 171 -9.67 6.39 1.41
CA VAL A 171 -10.84 7.23 1.65
C VAL A 171 -12.14 6.46 1.37
N THR A 172 -12.19 5.69 0.29
CA THR A 172 -13.40 4.94 -0.08
C THR A 172 -13.73 3.81 0.89
N LEU A 173 -12.73 3.22 1.57
CA LEU A 173 -12.97 2.25 2.64
C LEU A 173 -13.76 2.84 3.82
N ARG A 174 -13.76 4.16 3.98
CA ARG A 174 -14.48 4.88 5.04
C ARG A 174 -15.74 5.58 4.54
N TRP A 175 -15.85 5.82 3.24
CA TRP A 175 -16.98 6.56 2.68
C TRP A 175 -18.33 5.94 3.00
N ARG A 176 -18.45 4.61 2.89
CA ARG A 176 -19.65 3.86 3.27
C ARG A 176 -19.26 2.70 4.18
N LYS A 177 -19.80 2.68 5.39
CA LYS A 177 -19.53 1.61 6.38
C LYS A 177 -19.96 0.23 5.88
N GLU A 178 -20.99 0.17 5.05
CA GLU A 178 -21.61 -1.05 4.52
C GLU A 178 -20.86 -1.65 3.32
N THR A 179 -19.92 -0.90 2.72
CA THR A 179 -19.17 -1.39 1.57
C THR A 179 -18.31 -2.60 1.96
N PRO A 180 -18.44 -3.74 1.26
CA PRO A 180 -17.64 -4.93 1.52
C PRO A 180 -16.16 -4.65 1.20
N LYS A 181 -15.34 -4.45 2.24
CA LYS A 181 -13.96 -3.99 2.10
C LYS A 181 -13.06 -5.01 1.40
N PHE A 182 -13.21 -6.28 1.74
CA PHE A 182 -12.41 -7.36 1.12
C PHE A 182 -12.80 -7.57 -0.34
N THR A 183 -14.08 -7.45 -0.67
CA THR A 183 -14.55 -7.49 -2.07
C THR A 183 -14.03 -6.30 -2.87
N THR A 184 -13.91 -5.12 -2.23
CA THR A 184 -13.26 -3.93 -2.85
C THR A 184 -11.80 -4.23 -3.23
N VAL A 185 -11.05 -4.91 -2.37
CA VAL A 185 -9.67 -5.34 -2.66
C VAL A 185 -9.64 -6.42 -3.75
N ALA A 186 -10.59 -7.37 -3.74
CA ALA A 186 -10.71 -8.37 -4.80
C ALA A 186 -10.95 -7.73 -6.18
N ILE A 187 -11.76 -6.66 -6.24
CA ILE A 187 -11.97 -5.86 -7.46
C ILE A 187 -10.66 -5.23 -7.94
N ALA A 188 -9.80 -4.75 -7.05
CA ALA A 188 -8.49 -4.21 -7.44
C ALA A 188 -7.60 -5.30 -8.07
N GLY A 189 -7.57 -6.50 -7.50
CA GLY A 189 -6.88 -7.65 -8.08
C GLY A 189 -7.42 -8.01 -9.46
N LEU A 190 -8.75 -8.06 -9.60
CA LEU A 190 -9.42 -8.30 -10.88
C LEU A 190 -9.11 -7.20 -11.90
N PHE A 191 -9.13 -5.94 -11.49
CA PHE A 191 -8.78 -4.80 -12.34
C PHE A 191 -7.35 -4.93 -12.89
N CYS A 192 -6.38 -5.24 -12.02
CA CYS A 192 -5.00 -5.48 -12.44
C CYS A 192 -4.89 -6.64 -13.44
N PHE A 193 -5.55 -7.76 -13.14
CA PHE A 193 -5.57 -8.93 -13.99
C PHE A 193 -6.16 -8.63 -15.38
N VAL A 194 -7.30 -7.96 -15.44
CA VAL A 194 -7.99 -7.62 -16.71
C VAL A 194 -7.17 -6.64 -17.53
N VAL A 195 -6.68 -5.55 -16.91
CA VAL A 195 -5.85 -4.54 -17.60
C VAL A 195 -4.56 -5.17 -18.12
N ALA A 196 -3.89 -5.98 -17.31
CA ALA A 196 -2.65 -6.64 -17.72
C ALA A 196 -2.89 -7.65 -18.84
N THR A 197 -3.97 -8.44 -18.78
CA THR A 197 -4.38 -9.35 -19.87
C THR A 197 -4.53 -8.60 -21.19
N PHE A 198 -5.28 -7.48 -21.16
CA PHE A 198 -5.49 -6.66 -22.35
C PHE A 198 -4.18 -6.09 -22.91
N MET A 199 -3.29 -5.61 -22.05
CA MET A 199 -2.00 -5.06 -22.46
C MET A 199 -1.03 -6.12 -23.00
N ILE A 200 -1.03 -7.33 -22.43
CA ILE A 200 -0.26 -8.48 -22.93
C ILE A 200 -0.72 -8.84 -24.35
N LEU A 201 -2.03 -8.89 -24.58
CA LEU A 201 -2.60 -9.18 -25.91
C LEU A 201 -2.24 -8.11 -26.93
N ILE A 202 -2.40 -6.81 -26.61
CA ILE A 202 -2.06 -5.71 -27.52
C ILE A 202 -0.56 -5.72 -27.89
N LYS A 203 0.30 -6.04 -26.91
CA LYS A 203 1.74 -6.04 -27.12
C LYS A 203 2.28 -7.35 -27.68
N ASN A 204 1.42 -8.33 -27.93
CA ASN A 204 1.79 -9.68 -28.37
C ASN A 204 2.88 -10.31 -27.48
N GLN A 205 2.78 -10.13 -26.17
CA GLN A 205 3.72 -10.69 -25.20
C GLN A 205 3.24 -12.04 -24.68
N PRO A 206 4.14 -12.93 -24.22
CA PRO A 206 3.73 -14.16 -23.55
C PRO A 206 3.05 -13.83 -22.21
N PHE A 207 2.03 -14.64 -21.84
CA PHE A 207 1.31 -14.47 -20.58
C PHE A 207 2.15 -14.83 -19.36
N PHE A 208 3.06 -15.78 -19.51
CA PHE A 208 3.88 -16.30 -18.42
C PHE A 208 5.34 -15.88 -18.64
N ALA A 209 5.97 -15.44 -17.57
CA ALA A 209 7.40 -15.25 -17.47
C ALA A 209 8.09 -16.59 -17.13
N THR A 210 9.36 -16.55 -16.74
CA THR A 210 10.06 -17.72 -16.20
C THR A 210 9.31 -18.26 -14.97
N SER A 211 9.46 -19.57 -14.69
CA SER A 211 8.85 -20.18 -13.50
C SER A 211 9.27 -19.47 -12.22
N PHE A 212 10.54 -19.03 -12.15
CA PHE A 212 11.06 -18.27 -11.02
C PHE A 212 10.35 -16.92 -10.87
N ASN A 213 10.29 -16.10 -11.92
CA ASN A 213 9.59 -14.81 -11.87
C ASN A 213 8.10 -14.99 -11.55
N SER A 214 7.44 -16.01 -12.11
CA SER A 214 6.03 -16.30 -11.83
C SER A 214 5.79 -16.64 -10.36
N SER A 215 6.72 -17.37 -9.73
CA SER A 215 6.65 -17.64 -8.28
C SER A 215 6.85 -16.36 -7.45
N MET A 216 7.74 -15.46 -7.87
CA MET A 216 7.94 -14.15 -7.23
C MET A 216 6.71 -13.25 -7.37
N PHE A 217 6.02 -13.26 -8.51
CA PHE A 217 4.75 -12.53 -8.68
C PHE A 217 3.68 -13.02 -7.70
N SER A 218 3.58 -14.34 -7.53
CA SER A 218 2.62 -14.95 -6.60
C SER A 218 2.99 -14.69 -5.14
N LEU A 219 4.27 -14.78 -4.79
CA LEU A 219 4.76 -14.44 -3.45
C LEU A 219 4.44 -13.00 -3.10
N HIS A 220 4.78 -12.04 -3.98
CA HIS A 220 4.46 -10.62 -3.76
C HIS A 220 2.94 -10.39 -3.68
N GLY A 221 2.17 -11.05 -4.57
CA GLY A 221 0.71 -11.00 -4.54
C GLY A 221 0.14 -11.47 -3.21
N THR A 222 0.70 -12.54 -2.63
CA THR A 222 0.29 -13.09 -1.33
C THR A 222 0.61 -12.11 -0.19
N LEU A 223 1.82 -11.55 -0.14
CA LEU A 223 2.22 -10.57 0.88
C LEU A 223 1.34 -9.32 0.82
N VAL A 224 1.09 -8.82 -0.40
CA VAL A 224 0.20 -7.66 -0.61
C VAL A 224 -1.24 -7.98 -0.21
N CYS A 225 -1.76 -9.15 -0.56
CA CYS A 225 -3.10 -9.58 -0.19
C CYS A 225 -3.28 -9.61 1.32
N LEU A 226 -2.37 -10.25 2.04
CA LEU A 226 -2.40 -10.32 3.51
C LEU A 226 -2.35 -8.92 4.15
N GLY A 227 -1.45 -8.07 3.68
CA GLY A 227 -1.37 -6.69 4.14
C GLY A 227 -2.65 -5.89 3.86
N LEU A 228 -3.28 -6.05 2.69
CA LEU A 228 -4.54 -5.40 2.34
C LEU A 228 -5.72 -5.87 3.19
N ILE A 229 -5.76 -7.16 3.57
CA ILE A 229 -6.73 -7.69 4.52
C ILE A 229 -6.56 -6.98 5.87
N LEU A 230 -5.35 -6.96 6.42
CA LEU A 230 -5.04 -6.32 7.70
C LEU A 230 -5.33 -4.80 7.68
N TYR A 231 -4.94 -4.12 6.62
CA TYR A 231 -5.22 -2.70 6.42
C TYR A 231 -6.72 -2.42 6.36
N SER A 232 -7.48 -3.26 5.66
CA SER A 232 -8.94 -3.16 5.56
C SER A 232 -9.62 -3.40 6.92
N ILE A 233 -9.07 -4.28 7.76
CA ILE A 233 -9.52 -4.47 9.14
C ILE A 233 -9.25 -3.20 9.96
N GLY A 234 -8.04 -2.67 9.90
CA GLY A 234 -7.64 -1.44 10.60
C GLY A 234 -8.48 -0.23 10.21
N SER A 235 -8.93 -0.15 8.95
CA SER A 235 -9.76 0.95 8.44
C SER A 235 -11.13 1.08 9.12
N LYS A 236 -11.58 0.05 9.84
CA LYS A 236 -12.83 0.13 10.63
C LYS A 236 -12.69 1.04 11.84
N ALA A 237 -11.47 1.22 12.35
CA ALA A 237 -11.21 1.89 13.63
C ALA A 237 -10.31 3.14 13.51
N ILE A 238 -9.56 3.29 12.41
CA ILE A 238 -8.58 4.37 12.20
C ILE A 238 -9.03 5.26 11.05
N PRO A 239 -8.98 6.59 11.18
CA PRO A 239 -9.23 7.54 10.10
C PRO A 239 -8.32 7.33 8.89
N ALA A 240 -8.76 7.75 7.70
CA ALA A 240 -8.08 7.43 6.45
C ALA A 240 -6.63 7.97 6.40
N ALA A 241 -6.41 9.23 6.78
CA ALA A 241 -5.08 9.84 6.80
C ALA A 241 -4.12 9.17 7.79
N GLU A 242 -4.66 8.73 8.93
CA GLU A 242 -3.89 8.04 9.97
C GLU A 242 -3.50 6.62 9.54
N LEU A 243 -4.39 5.94 8.80
CA LEU A 243 -4.11 4.63 8.19
C LEU A 243 -2.91 4.69 7.25
N THR A 244 -2.91 5.66 6.34
CA THR A 244 -1.82 5.82 5.38
C THR A 244 -0.53 6.30 6.04
N LEU A 245 -0.61 7.08 7.12
CA LEU A 245 0.57 7.44 7.91
C LEU A 245 1.21 6.22 8.57
N LEU A 246 0.41 5.33 9.17
CA LEU A 246 0.91 4.10 9.79
C LEU A 246 1.49 3.14 8.74
N SER A 247 0.93 3.10 7.53
CA SER A 247 1.45 2.25 6.45
C SER A 247 2.84 2.68 5.94
N LEU A 248 3.34 3.87 6.31
CA LEU A 248 4.72 4.28 5.99
C LEU A 248 5.81 3.38 6.61
N THR A 249 5.44 2.46 7.50
CA THR A 249 6.33 1.34 7.91
C THR A 249 6.83 0.54 6.70
N GLU A 250 6.05 0.49 5.61
CA GLU A 250 6.46 -0.08 4.33
C GLU A 250 7.72 0.59 3.78
N VAL A 251 7.79 1.92 3.86
CA VAL A 251 8.93 2.70 3.34
C VAL A 251 10.21 2.38 4.10
N ILE A 252 10.13 2.42 5.43
CA ILE A 252 11.27 2.15 6.30
C ILE A 252 11.74 0.70 6.12
N GLY A 253 10.82 -0.24 6.20
CA GLY A 253 11.13 -1.66 6.06
C GLY A 253 11.64 -2.01 4.66
N GLY A 254 11.06 -1.42 3.60
CA GLY A 254 11.46 -1.69 2.22
C GLY A 254 12.90 -1.28 1.93
N ILE A 255 13.34 -0.13 2.45
CA ILE A 255 14.74 0.30 2.36
C ILE A 255 15.64 -0.62 3.20
N PHE A 256 15.20 -0.97 4.41
CA PHE A 256 15.95 -1.81 5.33
C PHE A 256 16.24 -3.20 4.74
N TRP A 257 15.25 -3.87 4.13
CA TRP A 257 15.43 -5.20 3.58
C TRP A 257 16.40 -5.24 2.40
N VAL A 258 16.38 -4.26 1.50
CA VAL A 258 17.31 -4.22 0.35
C VAL A 258 18.72 -3.78 0.74
N TRP A 259 18.86 -3.12 1.89
CA TRP A 259 20.16 -2.74 2.45
C TRP A 259 20.83 -3.90 3.18
N LEU A 260 20.07 -4.78 3.85
CA LEU A 260 20.65 -5.89 4.62
C LEU A 260 21.46 -6.82 3.72
N PRO A 261 22.76 -7.07 4.02
CA PRO A 261 23.60 -7.94 3.22
C PRO A 261 23.16 -9.42 3.24
N LEU A 262 22.30 -9.79 4.21
CA LEU A 262 21.74 -11.14 4.36
C LEU A 262 21.00 -11.64 3.11
N PHE A 263 20.45 -10.71 2.31
CA PHE A 263 19.67 -11.03 1.12
C PHE A 263 20.47 -10.91 -0.19
N GLY A 264 21.76 -10.60 -0.12
CA GLY A 264 22.64 -10.54 -1.30
C GLY A 264 22.43 -9.34 -2.24
N ILE A 265 21.52 -8.42 -1.92
CA ILE A 265 21.19 -7.25 -2.77
C ILE A 265 22.08 -6.05 -2.42
N ASN A 266 22.27 -5.79 -1.14
CA ASN A 266 23.17 -4.78 -0.56
C ASN A 266 23.07 -3.38 -1.21
N GLU A 267 21.86 -2.86 -1.37
CA GLU A 267 21.65 -1.46 -1.77
C GLU A 267 21.93 -0.54 -0.58
N ILE A 268 23.14 0.04 -0.54
CA ILE A 268 23.53 0.95 0.56
C ILE A 268 22.71 2.25 0.45
N PRO A 269 21.90 2.61 1.47
CA PRO A 269 21.13 3.82 1.44
C PRO A 269 22.04 5.05 1.56
N SER A 270 21.76 6.12 0.83
CA SER A 270 22.45 7.39 0.98
C SER A 270 22.24 7.97 2.37
N THR A 271 23.14 8.87 2.81
CA THR A 271 22.99 9.60 4.08
C THR A 271 21.63 10.30 4.16
N ASN A 272 21.18 10.91 3.06
CA ASN A 272 19.88 11.56 2.99
C ASN A 272 18.73 10.55 3.17
N THR A 273 18.86 9.34 2.63
CA THR A 273 17.87 8.26 2.82
C THR A 273 17.78 7.86 4.29
N ILE A 274 18.92 7.75 4.98
CA ILE A 274 18.96 7.41 6.42
C ILE A 274 18.33 8.53 7.27
N VAL A 275 18.73 9.78 7.03
CA VAL A 275 18.18 10.93 7.75
C VAL A 275 16.69 11.09 7.52
N GLY A 276 16.23 11.03 6.27
CA GLY A 276 14.82 11.12 5.94
C GLY A 276 14.00 9.95 6.51
N GLY A 277 14.56 8.73 6.48
CA GLY A 277 13.96 7.56 7.13
C GLY A 277 13.79 7.71 8.64
N PHE A 278 14.76 8.39 9.32
CA PHE A 278 14.64 8.73 10.73
C PHE A 278 13.45 9.67 10.99
N PHE A 279 13.26 10.72 10.16
CA PHE A 279 12.08 11.60 10.27
C PHE A 279 10.77 10.84 10.09
N LEU A 280 10.70 9.89 9.13
CA LEU A 280 9.53 9.03 8.97
C LEU A 280 9.27 8.18 10.21
N PHE A 281 10.31 7.57 10.77
CA PHE A 281 10.21 6.76 11.99
C PHE A 281 9.71 7.60 13.17
N VAL A 282 10.27 8.80 13.37
CA VAL A 282 9.82 9.74 14.41
C VAL A 282 8.37 10.12 14.23
N SER A 283 7.95 10.44 13.00
CA SER A 283 6.56 10.78 12.68
C SER A 283 5.57 9.67 13.05
N ILE A 284 5.84 8.43 12.61
CA ILE A 284 4.99 7.26 12.90
C ILE A 284 4.94 6.97 14.40
N THR A 285 6.09 7.05 15.06
CA THR A 285 6.20 6.77 16.51
C THR A 285 5.46 7.82 17.32
N TYR A 286 5.67 9.11 17.03
CA TYR A 286 4.96 10.22 17.65
C TYR A 286 3.46 10.06 17.54
N TYR A 287 2.94 9.82 16.34
CA TYR A 287 1.51 9.57 16.13
C TYR A 287 1.00 8.38 16.95
N SER A 288 1.70 7.26 16.88
CA SER A 288 1.31 6.03 17.56
C SER A 288 1.26 6.17 19.08
N LEU A 289 2.21 6.92 19.67
CA LEU A 289 2.26 7.18 21.10
C LEU A 289 1.14 8.12 21.57
N ILE A 290 0.90 9.22 20.86
CA ILE A 290 -0.15 10.19 21.21
C ILE A 290 -1.54 9.54 21.17
N MET A 291 -1.81 8.73 20.14
CA MET A 291 -3.10 8.05 20.04
C MET A 291 -3.31 7.04 21.16
N ARG A 292 -2.24 6.39 21.66
CA ARG A 292 -2.33 5.54 22.87
C ARG A 292 -2.61 6.36 24.11
N TRP A 293 -2.01 7.54 24.27
CA TRP A 293 -2.18 8.42 25.42
C TRP A 293 -3.59 8.99 25.48
N ASN A 294 -4.09 9.57 24.40
CA ASN A 294 -5.43 10.15 24.34
C ASN A 294 -6.53 9.12 24.62
N LYS A 295 -6.35 7.86 24.17
CA LYS A 295 -7.29 6.78 24.47
C LYS A 295 -7.29 6.33 25.93
N ARG A 296 -6.14 6.41 26.62
CA ARG A 296 -6.09 6.14 28.07
C ARG A 296 -6.80 7.22 28.87
N TYR A 297 -6.69 8.48 28.44
CA TYR A 297 -7.35 9.60 29.13
C TYR A 297 -8.88 9.53 29.03
N ILE A 298 -9.42 9.12 27.87
CA ILE A 298 -10.86 8.97 27.64
C ILE A 298 -11.41 7.71 28.37
N ALA A 299 -10.59 6.70 28.63
CA ALA A 299 -11.00 5.49 29.31
C ALA A 299 -10.94 5.60 30.84
N LEU A 300 -10.35 6.67 31.39
CA LEU A 300 -10.19 6.93 32.83
C LEU A 300 -11.13 8.04 33.33
N ASN A 301 -11.81 8.75 32.45
CA ASN A 301 -12.88 9.73 32.69
C ASN A 301 -14.20 9.21 32.10
#